data_e70e99f38d656ff9e07a8fba2251d52f
#
_entry.id   e70e99f38d656ff9e07a8fba2251d52f
#
_cell.length_a   1.000
_cell.length_b   1.000
_cell.length_c   1.000
_cell.angle_alpha   90.00
_cell.angle_beta   90.00
_cell.angle_gamma   90.00
#
_symmetry.space_group_name_H-M   'P 1'
#
loop_
_entity.id
_entity.type
_entity.pdbx_description
1 polymer ?
#
loop_
_entity_poly.entity_id
_entity_poly.type
_entity_poly.pdbx_seq_one_letter_code
_entity_poly.pdbx_strand_id
1 'polypeptide(L)'
;MSLLERFTQPAEAQIPTVSHHGDIPSGQPTCTIWIDGKEVTAVPGEAILRAAQRAGFNIPTLCDDEKLAPAAACRMCLVNIEGEDRPLPSCHLAVQPGMKVTATDDGLFKMRRQNLEYILSDHNAYCMPPCQVGCPTHI
;
A
#
# COMPACT_ATOMS: atom_id res chain seq x y z
N MET A 1 26.69 1.07 -9.90
CA MET A 1 25.58 0.12 -9.75
C MET A 1 24.48 0.51 -10.73
N SER A 2 24.21 -0.35 -11.71
CA SER A 2 23.22 -0.12 -12.77
C SER A 2 21.81 -0.15 -12.18
N LEU A 3 20.90 0.69 -12.71
CA LEU A 3 19.47 0.70 -12.37
C LEU A 3 18.79 -0.68 -12.48
N LEU A 4 19.35 -1.57 -13.32
CA LEU A 4 18.85 -2.92 -13.53
C LEU A 4 19.15 -3.88 -12.36
N GLU A 5 20.19 -3.63 -11.58
CA GLU A 5 20.54 -4.48 -10.42
C GLU A 5 19.61 -4.25 -9.20
N ARG A 6 18.90 -3.12 -9.16
CA ARG A 6 17.88 -2.87 -8.11
C ARG A 6 16.57 -3.62 -8.33
N PHE A 7 16.34 -4.16 -9.53
CA PHE A 7 15.10 -4.89 -9.87
C PHE A 7 15.25 -6.42 -9.87
N THR A 8 16.47 -6.93 -9.74
CA THR A 8 16.72 -8.37 -9.55
C THR A 8 16.80 -8.73 -8.07
N GLN A 9 15.74 -8.46 -7.33
CA GLN A 9 15.53 -9.18 -6.08
C GLN A 9 15.04 -10.58 -6.44
N PRO A 10 15.60 -11.64 -5.83
CA PRO A 10 15.12 -12.99 -6.08
C PRO A 10 13.64 -13.08 -5.72
N ALA A 11 12.85 -13.61 -6.63
CA ALA A 11 11.39 -13.69 -6.60
C ALA A 11 10.84 -14.67 -5.55
N GLU A 12 11.50 -14.87 -4.41
CA GLU A 12 11.10 -15.84 -3.38
C GLU A 12 11.29 -15.37 -1.93
N ALA A 13 11.33 -14.09 -1.67
CA ALA A 13 11.00 -13.64 -0.35
C ALA A 13 9.49 -13.77 -0.21
N GLN A 14 9.00 -14.87 0.35
CA GLN A 14 7.63 -15.04 0.77
C GLN A 14 7.28 -13.87 1.68
N ILE A 15 6.51 -12.91 1.13
CA ILE A 15 5.94 -11.83 1.94
C ILE A 15 5.08 -12.53 2.97
N PRO A 16 5.37 -12.39 4.27
CA PRO A 16 4.55 -13.05 5.28
C PRO A 16 3.12 -12.58 5.09
N THR A 17 2.21 -13.52 4.86
CA THR A 17 0.77 -13.26 4.74
C THR A 17 0.23 -12.85 6.11
N VAL A 18 0.39 -11.58 6.44
CA VAL A 18 -0.27 -10.98 7.61
C VAL A 18 -1.62 -10.49 7.13
N SER A 19 -2.70 -10.99 7.74
CA SER A 19 -4.07 -10.63 7.37
C SER A 19 -4.34 -9.13 7.55
N HIS A 20 -5.20 -8.57 6.72
CA HIS A 20 -5.56 -7.14 6.70
C HIS A 20 -6.11 -6.60 8.02
N HIS A 21 -6.71 -7.45 8.84
CA HIS A 21 -7.42 -7.07 10.08
C HIS A 21 -7.00 -7.90 11.30
N GLY A 22 -5.89 -8.61 11.22
CA GLY A 22 -5.43 -9.47 12.30
C GLY A 22 -4.38 -8.82 13.20
N ASP A 23 -4.42 -9.14 14.46
CA ASP A 23 -3.30 -8.91 15.38
C ASP A 23 -2.05 -9.59 14.87
N ILE A 24 -0.88 -9.04 15.21
CA ILE A 24 0.40 -9.68 14.90
C ILE A 24 0.41 -11.06 15.55
N PRO A 25 0.63 -12.15 14.78
CA PRO A 25 0.68 -13.50 15.37
C PRO A 25 1.71 -13.58 16.50
N SER A 26 1.31 -14.18 17.61
CA SER A 26 2.19 -14.35 18.78
C SER A 26 3.47 -15.10 18.40
N GLY A 27 4.62 -14.50 18.67
CA GLY A 27 5.94 -15.10 18.41
C GLY A 27 6.63 -14.65 17.12
N GLN A 28 6.05 -13.75 16.33
CA GLN A 28 6.78 -13.14 15.22
C GLN A 28 7.68 -12.00 15.71
N PRO A 29 8.88 -11.85 15.13
CA PRO A 29 9.71 -10.69 15.41
C PRO A 29 9.00 -9.42 15.01
N THR A 30 9.03 -8.40 15.85
CA THR A 30 8.44 -7.10 15.58
C THR A 30 9.53 -6.04 15.48
N CYS A 31 9.25 -4.99 14.72
CA CYS A 31 10.09 -3.81 14.63
C CYS A 31 9.23 -2.54 14.76
N THR A 32 9.89 -1.45 15.02
CA THR A 32 9.26 -0.13 15.09
C THR A 32 9.49 0.64 13.79
N ILE A 33 8.42 1.23 13.26
CA ILE A 33 8.44 2.20 12.18
C ILE A 33 7.67 3.45 12.61
N TRP A 34 7.81 4.53 11.87
CA TRP A 34 7.05 5.76 12.12
C TRP A 34 6.18 6.08 10.91
N ILE A 35 4.89 6.30 11.13
CA ILE A 35 3.95 6.72 10.10
C ILE A 35 3.35 8.07 10.52
N ASP A 36 3.54 9.11 9.71
CA ASP A 36 3.11 10.48 10.01
C ASP A 36 3.52 10.93 11.44
N GLY A 37 4.75 10.57 11.85
CA GLY A 37 5.33 10.91 13.15
C GLY A 37 4.82 10.06 14.33
N LYS A 38 3.91 9.08 14.12
CA LYS A 38 3.45 8.15 15.14
C LYS A 38 4.23 6.85 15.06
N GLU A 39 4.58 6.32 16.22
CA GLU A 39 5.24 5.03 16.35
C GLU A 39 4.25 3.89 16.07
N VAL A 40 4.65 2.96 15.22
CA VAL A 40 3.84 1.81 14.80
C VAL A 40 4.67 0.54 14.92
N THR A 41 4.10 -0.46 15.59
CA THR A 41 4.68 -1.81 15.64
C THR A 41 4.34 -2.57 14.36
N ALA A 42 5.35 -3.10 13.71
CA ALA A 42 5.23 -3.80 12.44
C ALA A 42 6.06 -5.10 12.43
N VAL A 43 5.76 -5.96 11.47
CA VAL A 43 6.55 -7.19 11.23
C VAL A 43 7.53 -6.91 10.10
N PRO A 44 8.83 -7.16 10.29
CA PRO A 44 9.81 -7.00 9.22
C PRO A 44 9.41 -7.82 7.97
N GLY A 45 9.40 -7.17 6.81
CA GLY A 45 9.04 -7.81 5.55
C GLY A 45 7.55 -7.77 5.19
N GLU A 46 6.64 -7.41 6.10
CA GLU A 46 5.24 -7.18 5.73
C GLU A 46 5.09 -5.91 4.88
N ALA A 47 3.99 -5.79 4.14
CA ALA A 47 3.71 -4.56 3.39
C ALA A 47 3.40 -3.39 4.35
N ILE A 48 3.97 -2.21 4.07
CA ILE A 48 3.73 -0.98 4.85
C ILE A 48 2.23 -0.70 5.00
N LEU A 49 1.45 -0.96 3.94
CA LEU A 49 0.01 -0.79 3.95
C LEU A 49 -0.67 -1.59 5.07
N ARG A 50 -0.22 -2.84 5.32
CA ARG A 50 -0.79 -3.71 6.37
C ARG A 50 -0.49 -3.17 7.77
N ALA A 51 0.76 -2.78 8.00
CA ALA A 51 1.16 -2.15 9.26
C ALA A 51 0.36 -0.86 9.51
N ALA A 52 0.18 -0.03 8.48
CA ALA A 52 -0.59 1.20 8.56
C ALA A 52 -2.07 0.95 8.88
N GLN A 53 -2.72 0.00 8.21
CA GLN A 53 -4.12 -0.36 8.44
C GLN A 53 -4.36 -0.87 9.87
N ARG A 54 -3.49 -1.75 10.38
CA ARG A 54 -3.55 -2.21 11.78
C ARG A 54 -3.41 -1.07 12.79
N ALA A 55 -2.58 -0.09 12.48
CA ALA A 55 -2.39 1.09 13.31
C ALA A 55 -3.50 2.15 13.16
N GLY A 56 -4.51 1.88 12.34
CA GLY A 56 -5.65 2.79 12.12
C GLY A 56 -5.41 3.92 11.14
N PHE A 57 -4.33 3.85 10.34
CA PHE A 57 -4.11 4.82 9.26
C PHE A 57 -4.93 4.45 8.03
N ASN A 58 -5.65 5.43 7.50
CA ASN A 58 -6.43 5.26 6.28
C ASN A 58 -5.60 5.65 5.05
N ILE A 59 -4.92 4.67 4.47
CA ILE A 59 -4.23 4.82 3.18
C ILE A 59 -5.17 4.30 2.09
N PRO A 60 -5.58 5.12 1.11
CA PRO A 60 -6.53 4.69 0.09
C PRO A 60 -5.91 3.61 -0.81
N THR A 61 -6.72 2.62 -1.17
CA THR A 61 -6.35 1.52 -2.07
C THR A 61 -7.45 1.30 -3.11
N LEU A 62 -7.11 0.72 -4.26
CA LEU A 62 -8.08 0.31 -5.27
C LEU A 62 -7.79 -1.10 -5.81
N CYS A 63 -6.53 -1.42 -6.13
CA CYS A 63 -6.14 -2.73 -6.67
C CYS A 63 -5.63 -3.72 -5.61
N ASP A 64 -5.69 -3.36 -4.34
CA ASP A 64 -5.24 -4.20 -3.25
C ASP A 64 -6.37 -5.13 -2.80
N ASP A 65 -6.11 -6.43 -2.83
CA ASP A 65 -7.03 -7.48 -2.41
C ASP A 65 -6.28 -8.53 -1.56
N GLU A 66 -6.91 -9.02 -0.49
CA GLU A 66 -6.28 -9.97 0.44
C GLU A 66 -5.93 -11.32 -0.20
N LYS A 67 -6.65 -11.69 -1.25
CA LYS A 67 -6.50 -12.99 -1.91
C LYS A 67 -5.50 -12.95 -3.06
N LEU A 68 -5.03 -11.76 -3.43
CA LEU A 68 -4.16 -11.53 -4.57
C LEU A 68 -2.80 -10.99 -4.15
N ALA A 69 -1.77 -11.32 -4.92
CA ALA A 69 -0.47 -10.69 -4.76
C ALA A 69 -0.57 -9.19 -5.10
N PRO A 70 0.08 -8.30 -4.33
CA PRO A 70 0.04 -6.86 -4.57
C PRO A 70 0.59 -6.50 -5.95
N ALA A 71 -0.26 -5.94 -6.81
CA ALA A 71 0.12 -5.55 -8.18
C ALA A 71 0.78 -4.17 -8.27
N ALA A 72 0.59 -3.31 -7.26
CA ALA A 72 1.05 -1.93 -7.22
C ALA A 72 0.63 -1.10 -8.46
N ALA A 73 -0.48 -1.47 -9.13
CA ALA A 73 -0.89 -0.93 -10.41
C ALA A 73 -1.60 0.42 -10.31
N CYS A 74 -2.56 0.55 -9.38
CA CYS A 74 -3.43 1.73 -9.30
C CYS A 74 -2.75 2.97 -8.74
N ARG A 75 -1.65 2.84 -8.01
CA ARG A 75 -0.91 3.93 -7.37
C ARG A 75 -1.75 4.81 -6.41
N MET A 76 -2.82 4.26 -5.86
CA MET A 76 -3.61 4.96 -4.85
C MET A 76 -2.95 4.94 -3.47
N CYS A 77 -2.19 3.89 -3.16
CA CYS A 77 -1.54 3.69 -1.87
C CYS A 77 -0.12 4.29 -1.77
N LEU A 78 0.17 5.34 -2.55
CA LEU A 78 1.48 6.01 -2.52
C LEU A 78 1.77 6.59 -1.14
N VAL A 79 3.02 6.44 -0.70
CA VAL A 79 3.58 7.02 0.53
C VAL A 79 4.97 7.58 0.24
N ASN A 80 5.39 8.60 0.99
CA ASN A 80 6.77 9.05 0.99
C ASN A 80 7.56 8.31 2.07
N ILE A 81 8.80 7.96 1.76
CA ILE A 81 9.72 7.31 2.69
C ILE A 81 10.94 8.19 2.82
N GLU A 82 11.39 8.40 4.05
CA GLU A 82 12.60 9.17 4.31
C GLU A 82 13.80 8.51 3.60
N GLY A 83 14.51 9.29 2.76
CA GLY A 83 15.62 8.81 1.95
C GLY A 83 15.27 8.35 0.53
N GLU A 84 13.98 8.35 0.17
CA GLU A 84 13.55 8.08 -1.20
C GLU A 84 13.10 9.36 -1.91
N ASP A 85 13.54 9.56 -3.16
CA ASP A 85 13.27 10.78 -3.93
C ASP A 85 11.85 10.85 -4.51
N ARG A 86 11.11 9.73 -4.47
CA ARG A 86 9.78 9.62 -5.08
C ARG A 86 8.82 8.81 -4.23
N PRO A 87 7.52 9.10 -4.28
CA PRO A 87 6.51 8.27 -3.62
C PRO A 87 6.49 6.85 -4.14
N LEU A 88 6.31 5.90 -3.23
CA LEU A 88 6.29 4.46 -3.50
C LEU A 88 4.96 3.83 -3.06
N PRO A 89 4.52 2.74 -3.71
CA PRO A 89 3.26 2.07 -3.36
C PRO A 89 3.43 1.23 -2.08
N SER A 90 2.72 1.60 -1.02
CA SER A 90 2.79 0.94 0.29
C SER A 90 2.28 -0.51 0.30
N CYS A 91 1.42 -0.89 -0.66
CA CYS A 91 0.91 -2.26 -0.78
C CYS A 91 1.98 -3.29 -1.17
N HIS A 92 3.05 -2.85 -1.84
CA HIS A 92 4.12 -3.71 -2.36
C HIS A 92 5.45 -3.53 -1.60
N LEU A 93 5.57 -2.49 -0.81
CA LEU A 93 6.83 -2.16 -0.15
C LEU A 93 6.93 -2.82 1.22
N ALA A 94 8.01 -3.58 1.41
CA ALA A 94 8.27 -4.28 2.67
C ALA A 94 8.74 -3.35 3.78
N VAL A 95 8.23 -3.55 4.98
CA VAL A 95 8.65 -2.86 6.19
C VAL A 95 10.10 -3.21 6.52
N GLN A 96 10.89 -2.17 6.81
CA GLN A 96 12.23 -2.28 7.37
C GLN A 96 12.28 -1.58 8.74
N PRO A 97 13.04 -2.12 9.70
CA PRO A 97 13.19 -1.50 11.02
C PRO A 97 13.68 -0.04 10.92
N GLY A 98 13.06 0.84 11.68
CA GLY A 98 13.45 2.27 11.73
C GLY A 98 12.95 3.12 10.56
N MET A 99 12.12 2.56 9.67
CA MET A 99 11.59 3.28 8.52
C MET A 99 10.66 4.42 8.96
N LYS A 100 10.79 5.56 8.30
CA LYS A 100 9.88 6.71 8.49
C LYS A 100 9.07 6.92 7.23
N VAL A 101 7.77 6.88 7.39
CA VAL A 101 6.78 6.91 6.32
C VAL A 101 5.87 8.13 6.50
N THR A 102 5.64 8.88 5.44
CA THR A 102 4.62 9.93 5.39
C THR A 102 3.49 9.46 4.50
N ALA A 103 2.33 9.27 5.09
CA ALA A 103 1.12 8.81 4.38
C ALA A 103 0.18 9.97 4.04
N THR A 104 0.24 11.05 4.81
CA THR A 104 -0.61 12.24 4.69
C THR A 104 0.22 13.45 4.29
N ASP A 105 0.16 13.83 3.03
CA ASP A 105 0.86 14.97 2.45
C ASP A 105 0.08 15.51 1.25
N ASP A 106 0.10 16.84 1.05
CA ASP A 106 -0.60 17.49 -0.07
C ASP A 106 -0.11 17.02 -1.45
N GLY A 107 1.18 16.74 -1.58
CA GLY A 107 1.76 16.18 -2.79
C GLY A 107 1.20 14.80 -3.10
N LEU A 108 1.15 13.92 -2.10
CA LEU A 108 0.55 12.58 -2.20
C LEU A 108 -0.93 12.66 -2.57
N PHE A 109 -1.67 13.58 -1.95
CA PHE A 109 -3.09 13.77 -2.25
C PHE A 109 -3.31 14.16 -3.72
N LYS A 110 -2.53 15.12 -4.23
CA LYS A 110 -2.60 15.53 -5.66
C LYS A 110 -2.27 14.38 -6.60
N MET A 111 -1.23 13.58 -6.30
CA MET A 111 -0.83 12.44 -7.13
C MET A 111 -1.87 11.33 -7.12
N ARG A 112 -2.45 11.00 -5.95
CA ARG A 112 -3.54 10.02 -5.82
C ARG A 112 -4.77 10.47 -6.61
N ARG A 113 -5.15 11.74 -6.51
CA ARG A 113 -6.24 12.32 -7.27
C ARG A 113 -6.00 12.20 -8.78
N GLN A 114 -4.82 12.55 -9.26
CA GLN A 114 -4.46 12.43 -10.67
C GLN A 114 -4.50 10.99 -11.17
N ASN A 115 -4.01 10.03 -10.38
CA ASN A 115 -4.10 8.62 -10.70
C ASN A 115 -5.55 8.14 -10.80
N LEU A 116 -6.40 8.59 -9.88
CA LEU A 116 -7.83 8.28 -9.92
C LEU A 116 -8.50 8.88 -11.16
N GLU A 117 -8.17 10.12 -11.52
CA GLU A 117 -8.68 10.78 -12.74
C GLU A 117 -8.29 9.98 -14.00
N TYR A 118 -7.05 9.45 -14.08
CA TYR A 118 -6.63 8.58 -15.19
C TYR A 118 -7.43 7.27 -15.23
N ILE A 119 -7.63 6.61 -14.09
CA ILE A 119 -8.42 5.38 -14.02
C ILE A 119 -9.86 5.64 -14.45
N LEU A 120 -10.47 6.74 -13.98
CA LEU A 120 -11.84 7.11 -14.32
C LEU A 120 -11.98 7.55 -15.77
N SER A 121 -10.95 8.09 -16.41
CA SER A 121 -10.99 8.51 -17.82
C SER A 121 -11.19 7.33 -18.79
N ASP A 122 -10.74 6.14 -18.42
CA ASP A 122 -10.92 4.89 -19.19
C ASP A 122 -12.09 4.04 -18.67
N HIS A 123 -12.76 4.49 -17.61
CA HIS A 123 -13.88 3.76 -17.00
C HIS A 123 -15.20 4.18 -17.65
N ASN A 124 -15.95 3.18 -18.11
CA ASN A 124 -17.32 3.45 -18.60
C ASN A 124 -18.24 3.81 -17.42
N ALA A 125 -18.62 5.09 -17.34
CA ALA A 125 -19.47 5.61 -16.27
C ALA A 125 -20.94 5.14 -16.37
N TYR A 126 -21.34 4.51 -17.46
CA TYR A 126 -22.68 3.96 -17.66
C TYR A 126 -22.78 2.57 -17.05
N CYS A 127 -23.05 2.49 -15.75
CA CYS A 127 -23.32 1.22 -15.08
C CYS A 127 -24.69 0.69 -15.46
N MET A 128 -24.73 -0.40 -16.21
CA MET A 128 -25.98 -1.11 -16.56
C MET A 128 -26.22 -2.28 -15.59
N PRO A 129 -27.49 -2.58 -15.24
CA PRO A 129 -27.78 -3.81 -14.52
C PRO A 129 -27.26 -5.05 -15.30
N PRO A 130 -26.72 -6.08 -14.64
CA PRO A 130 -26.65 -6.34 -13.19
C PRO A 130 -25.47 -5.69 -12.46
N CYS A 131 -24.62 -4.92 -13.11
CA CYS A 131 -23.41 -4.35 -12.52
C CYS A 131 -23.74 -3.37 -11.37
N GLN A 132 -24.91 -2.73 -11.39
CA GLN A 132 -25.36 -1.84 -10.32
C GLN A 132 -25.72 -2.60 -9.02
N VAL A 133 -26.05 -3.90 -9.11
CA VAL A 133 -26.45 -4.70 -7.96
C VAL A 133 -25.23 -5.35 -7.35
N GLY A 134 -24.84 -4.88 -6.17
CA GLY A 134 -23.69 -5.40 -5.43
C GLY A 134 -22.32 -4.90 -5.91
N CYS A 135 -22.29 -3.84 -6.75
CA CYS A 135 -21.03 -3.19 -7.12
C CYS A 135 -20.45 -2.42 -5.93
N PRO A 136 -19.20 -2.68 -5.49
CA PRO A 136 -18.58 -1.99 -4.35
C PRO A 136 -18.37 -0.49 -4.59
N THR A 137 -18.37 -0.06 -5.85
CA THR A 137 -18.19 1.35 -6.24
C THR A 137 -19.50 2.09 -6.45
N HIS A 138 -20.64 1.40 -6.35
CA HIS A 138 -21.96 2.03 -6.41
C HIS A 138 -22.36 2.46 -4.99
N ILE A 139 -22.04 3.69 -4.67
CA ILE A 139 -22.45 4.37 -3.43
C ILE A 139 -23.65 5.24 -3.74
#